data_a5eb9876bc09810365d76d5790494d22
#
_entry.id   a5eb9876bc09810365d76d5790494d22
#
_cell.length_a   1.000
_cell.length_b   1.000
_cell.length_c   1.000
_cell.angle_alpha   90.00
_cell.angle_beta   90.00
_cell.angle_gamma   90.00
#
_symmetry.space_group_name_H-M   'P 1'
#
loop_
_entity.id
_entity.type
_entity.pdbx_description
1 polymer ?
#
loop_
_entity_poly.entity_id
_entity_poly.type
_entity_poly.pdbx_seq_one_letter_code
_entity_poly.pdbx_strand_id
1 'polypeptide(L)'
;MILATVRMTIPPQKRGEVIKILRSMAEQCRDDPGCLSCHLYGDLQEKNVLVFEEIWQAEDDLDLHLRSGEYLNLLLVLEMALKQPEIRFDTISSSTGIETIEKARSHTR
;
A
#
# COMPACT_ATOMS: atom_id res chain seq x y z
N MET A 1 -7.37 7.51 -10.65
CA MET A 1 -6.28 7.12 -9.74
C MET A 1 -6.82 6.20 -8.67
N ILE A 2 -6.12 5.12 -8.41
CA ILE A 2 -6.58 4.13 -7.43
C ILE A 2 -5.49 3.93 -6.37
N LEU A 3 -5.88 4.06 -5.10
CA LEU A 3 -5.01 3.79 -3.97
C LEU A 3 -5.31 2.39 -3.46
N ALA A 4 -4.33 1.50 -3.51
CA ALA A 4 -4.43 0.15 -3.00
C ALA A 4 -3.61 0.07 -1.70
N THR A 5 -4.24 -0.29 -0.61
CA THR A 5 -3.60 -0.36 0.70
C THR A 5 -3.82 -1.73 1.31
N VAL A 6 -2.73 -2.36 1.73
CA VAL A 6 -2.76 -3.61 2.47
C VAL A 6 -2.06 -3.39 3.80
N ARG A 7 -2.82 -3.47 4.88
CA ARG A 7 -2.30 -3.36 6.25
C ARG A 7 -2.29 -4.75 6.87
N MET A 8 -1.14 -5.18 7.36
CA MET A 8 -0.97 -6.54 7.83
C MET A 8 -0.18 -6.59 9.14
N THR A 9 -0.56 -7.50 10.02
CA THR A 9 0.17 -7.77 11.26
C THR A 9 0.96 -9.06 11.07
N ILE A 10 2.28 -8.95 11.09
CA ILE A 10 3.17 -10.06 10.76
C ILE A 10 3.84 -10.59 12.04
N PRO A 11 3.98 -11.92 12.18
CA PRO A 11 4.72 -12.47 13.33
C PRO A 11 6.13 -11.89 13.41
N PRO A 12 6.60 -11.52 14.61
CA PRO A 12 7.94 -10.93 14.76
C PRO A 12 9.05 -11.74 14.12
N GLN A 13 8.98 -13.05 14.21
CA GLN A 13 10.01 -13.94 13.66
C GLN A 13 10.00 -14.01 12.14
N LYS A 14 8.91 -13.56 11.50
CA LYS A 14 8.78 -13.51 10.03
C LYS A 14 9.01 -12.12 9.46
N ARG A 15 9.09 -11.12 10.32
CA ARG A 15 9.12 -9.71 9.89
C ARG A 15 10.25 -9.40 8.90
N GLY A 16 11.45 -9.85 9.19
CA GLY A 16 12.60 -9.61 8.33
C GLY A 16 12.44 -10.20 6.93
N GLU A 17 11.94 -11.43 6.86
CA GLU A 17 11.69 -12.13 5.60
C GLU A 17 10.61 -11.42 4.79
N VAL A 18 9.52 -11.04 5.46
CA VAL A 18 8.40 -10.36 4.81
C VAL A 18 8.83 -8.99 4.27
N ILE A 19 9.59 -8.22 5.03
CA ILE A 19 10.10 -6.93 4.59
C ILE A 19 10.93 -7.11 3.31
N LYS A 20 11.77 -8.13 3.28
CA LYS A 20 12.61 -8.40 2.12
C LYS A 20 11.78 -8.69 0.87
N ILE A 21 10.76 -9.52 1.01
CA ILE A 21 9.85 -9.87 -0.09
C ILE A 21 9.10 -8.63 -0.60
N LEU A 22 8.50 -7.88 0.32
CA LEU A 22 7.67 -6.74 -0.06
C LEU A 22 8.49 -5.57 -0.59
N ARG A 23 9.69 -5.38 -0.07
CA ARG A 23 10.60 -4.35 -0.60
C ARG A 23 10.97 -4.66 -2.05
N SER A 24 11.26 -5.93 -2.35
CA SER A 24 11.56 -6.37 -3.72
C SER A 24 10.36 -6.14 -4.64
N MET A 25 9.16 -6.46 -4.16
CA MET A 25 7.93 -6.22 -4.92
C MET A 25 7.74 -4.73 -5.21
N ALA A 26 7.98 -3.87 -4.21
CA ALA A 26 7.81 -2.44 -4.39
C ALA A 26 8.77 -1.89 -5.46
N GLU A 27 10.00 -2.37 -5.47
CA GLU A 27 11.00 -1.96 -6.46
C GLU A 27 10.59 -2.39 -7.86
N GLN A 28 10.11 -3.63 -8.03
CA GLN A 28 9.67 -4.14 -9.33
C GLN A 28 8.39 -3.45 -9.81
N CYS A 29 7.47 -3.21 -8.89
CA CYS A 29 6.18 -2.59 -9.21
C CYS A 29 6.36 -1.19 -9.79
N ARG A 30 7.38 -0.46 -9.37
CA ARG A 30 7.63 0.90 -9.86
C ARG A 30 7.96 0.94 -11.35
N ASP A 31 8.40 -0.17 -11.91
CA ASP A 31 8.72 -0.26 -13.33
C ASP A 31 7.50 -0.59 -14.19
N ASP A 32 6.37 -0.95 -13.57
CA ASP A 32 5.15 -1.27 -14.30
C ASP A 32 4.51 0.00 -14.87
N PRO A 33 4.08 -0.02 -16.13
CA PRO A 33 3.31 1.09 -16.68
C PRO A 33 2.05 1.29 -15.86
N GLY A 34 1.74 2.54 -15.54
CA GLY A 34 0.55 2.85 -14.76
C GLY A 34 0.76 2.81 -13.24
N CYS A 35 1.88 2.32 -12.75
CA CYS A 35 2.22 2.42 -11.34
C CYS A 35 2.76 3.81 -11.05
N LEU A 36 2.03 4.59 -10.27
CA LEU A 36 2.43 5.95 -9.91
C LEU A 36 3.34 5.96 -8.68
N SER A 37 3.11 5.03 -7.76
CA SER A 37 3.99 4.85 -6.61
C SER A 37 3.74 3.49 -5.97
N CYS A 38 4.75 2.99 -5.28
CA CYS A 38 4.66 1.74 -4.53
C CYS A 38 5.67 1.79 -3.39
N HIS A 39 5.17 1.71 -2.17
CA HIS A 39 6.00 1.83 -0.97
C HIS A 39 5.57 0.86 0.12
N LEU A 40 6.56 0.40 0.87
CA LEU A 40 6.35 -0.38 2.08
C LEU A 40 6.63 0.52 3.28
N TYR A 41 5.68 0.56 4.21
CA TYR A 41 5.80 1.33 5.45
C TYR A 41 5.69 0.44 6.67
N GLY A 42 6.33 0.85 7.75
CA GLY A 42 6.13 0.24 9.06
C GLY A 42 5.34 1.21 9.94
N ASP A 43 4.46 0.67 10.78
CA ASP A 43 3.72 1.46 11.75
C ASP A 43 4.64 1.76 12.94
N LEU A 44 4.75 3.01 13.32
CA LEU A 44 5.64 3.41 14.43
C LEU A 44 5.02 3.11 15.79
N GLN A 45 3.71 2.92 15.86
CA GLN A 45 3.00 2.66 17.11
C GLN A 45 2.75 1.17 17.32
N GLU A 46 2.67 0.38 16.24
CA GLU A 46 2.43 -1.05 16.30
C GLU A 46 3.56 -1.76 15.57
N LYS A 47 4.48 -2.30 16.33
CA LYS A 47 5.75 -2.83 15.87
C LYS A 47 5.65 -3.90 14.77
N ASN A 48 4.61 -4.72 14.82
CA ASN A 48 4.46 -5.84 13.92
C ASN A 48 3.55 -5.54 12.73
N VAL A 49 3.17 -4.28 12.56
CA VAL A 49 2.27 -3.87 11.48
C VAL A 49 3.07 -3.27 10.33
N LEU A 50 2.82 -3.79 9.14
CA LEU A 50 3.37 -3.27 7.88
C LEU A 50 2.23 -2.84 6.98
N VAL A 51 2.48 -1.81 6.17
CA VAL A 51 1.51 -1.30 5.21
C VAL A 51 2.16 -1.27 3.84
N PHE A 52 1.55 -1.96 2.89
CA PHE A 52 1.98 -1.96 1.49
C PHE A 52 1.01 -1.07 0.72
N GLU A 53 1.52 0.03 0.15
CA GLU A 53 0.69 1.03 -0.48
C GLU A 53 1.10 1.22 -1.94
N GLU A 54 0.11 1.14 -2.83
CA GLU A 54 0.31 1.31 -4.26
C GLU A 54 -0.66 2.36 -4.77
N ILE A 55 -0.20 3.18 -5.71
CA ILE A 55 -1.07 4.12 -6.42
C ILE A 55 -0.99 3.78 -7.90
N TRP A 56 -2.14 3.51 -8.50
CA TRP A 56 -2.27 3.14 -9.90
C TRP A 56 -3.03 4.21 -10.68
N GLN A 57 -2.60 4.45 -11.90
CA GLN A 57 -3.20 5.47 -12.75
C GLN A 57 -4.62 5.10 -13.15
N ALA A 58 -4.85 3.84 -13.53
CA ALA A 58 -6.14 3.37 -14.01
C ALA A 58 -6.46 1.97 -13.48
N GLU A 59 -7.76 1.64 -13.49
CA GLU A 59 -8.25 0.34 -13.03
C GLU A 59 -7.67 -0.82 -13.84
N ASP A 60 -7.52 -0.64 -15.16
CA ASP A 60 -6.95 -1.68 -16.01
C ASP A 60 -5.51 -2.02 -15.65
N ASP A 61 -4.71 -1.01 -15.30
CA ASP A 61 -3.34 -1.22 -14.87
C ASP A 61 -3.29 -2.01 -13.56
N LEU A 62 -4.16 -1.66 -12.62
CA LEU A 62 -4.29 -2.38 -11.36
C LEU A 62 -4.69 -3.82 -11.58
N ASP A 63 -5.69 -4.06 -12.44
CA ASP A 63 -6.17 -5.42 -12.73
C ASP A 63 -5.06 -6.30 -13.28
N LEU A 64 -4.25 -5.79 -14.19
CA LEU A 64 -3.11 -6.53 -14.72
C LEU A 64 -2.13 -6.89 -13.60
N HIS A 65 -1.86 -5.95 -12.71
CA HIS A 65 -0.97 -6.16 -11.56
C HIS A 65 -1.51 -7.24 -10.62
N LEU A 66 -2.79 -7.16 -10.28
CA LEU A 66 -3.41 -8.12 -9.37
C LEU A 66 -3.43 -9.54 -9.93
N ARG A 67 -3.46 -9.68 -11.26
CA ARG A 67 -3.44 -10.98 -11.93
C ARG A 67 -2.04 -11.49 -12.22
N SER A 68 -1.01 -10.69 -11.97
CA SER A 68 0.36 -11.07 -12.27
C SER A 68 0.86 -12.18 -11.34
N GLY A 69 1.83 -12.96 -11.82
CA GLY A 69 2.47 -13.97 -10.99
C GLY A 69 3.22 -13.36 -9.82
N GLU A 70 3.75 -12.14 -9.99
CA GLU A 70 4.47 -11.44 -8.94
C GLU A 70 3.57 -11.12 -7.74
N TYR A 71 2.30 -10.81 -7.99
CA TYR A 71 1.35 -10.50 -6.90
C TYR A 71 1.14 -11.69 -5.97
N LEU A 72 1.41 -12.93 -6.43
CA LEU A 72 1.34 -14.12 -5.58
C LEU A 72 2.26 -13.99 -4.36
N ASN A 73 3.38 -13.27 -4.48
CA ASN A 73 4.27 -13.06 -3.36
C ASN A 73 3.58 -12.33 -2.20
N LEU A 74 2.75 -11.32 -2.52
CA LEU A 74 1.95 -10.64 -1.51
C LEU A 74 0.91 -11.57 -0.91
N LEU A 75 0.23 -12.35 -1.74
CA LEU A 75 -0.79 -13.29 -1.25
C LEU A 75 -0.19 -14.32 -0.30
N LEU A 76 1.01 -14.81 -0.59
CA LEU A 76 1.71 -15.74 0.30
C LEU A 76 2.10 -15.08 1.62
N VAL A 77 2.52 -13.82 1.57
CA VAL A 77 2.80 -13.04 2.78
C VAL A 77 1.55 -12.91 3.64
N LEU A 78 0.41 -12.65 3.02
CA LEU A 78 -0.85 -12.49 3.75
C LEU A 78 -1.27 -13.78 4.47
N GLU A 79 -0.88 -14.94 3.97
CA GLU A 79 -1.13 -16.20 4.66
C GLU A 79 -0.34 -16.34 5.96
N MET A 80 0.75 -15.58 6.11
CA MET A 80 1.55 -15.57 7.33
C MET A 80 1.02 -14.62 8.39
N ALA A 81 0.06 -13.76 8.06
CA ALA A 81 -0.44 -12.73 8.95
C ALA A 81 -1.07 -13.32 10.21
N LEU A 82 -0.90 -12.64 11.35
CA LEU A 82 -1.43 -13.08 12.64
C LEU A 82 -2.94 -12.94 12.73
N LYS A 83 -3.51 -12.03 11.94
CA LYS A 83 -4.96 -11.81 11.88
C LYS A 83 -5.31 -11.40 10.47
N GLN A 84 -6.59 -11.30 10.18
CA GLN A 84 -7.05 -10.96 8.84
C GLN A 84 -6.50 -9.60 8.42
N PRO A 85 -5.83 -9.51 7.26
CA PRO A 85 -5.32 -8.24 6.76
C PRO A 85 -6.45 -7.28 6.40
N GLU A 86 -6.14 -5.99 6.48
CA GLU A 86 -7.06 -4.95 6.02
C GLU A 86 -6.66 -4.58 4.60
N ILE A 87 -7.52 -4.84 3.64
CA ILE A 87 -7.26 -4.59 2.21
C ILE A 87 -8.28 -3.58 1.71
N ARG A 88 -7.79 -2.51 1.08
CA ARG A 88 -8.66 -1.47 0.54
C ARG A 88 -8.20 -1.02 -0.82
N PHE A 89 -9.18 -0.76 -1.68
CA PHE A 89 -8.97 -0.15 -2.99
C PHE A 89 -9.87 1.08 -3.06
N ASP A 90 -9.25 2.26 -3.07
CA ASP A 90 -9.99 3.52 -3.07
C ASP A 90 -9.78 4.25 -4.38
N THR A 91 -10.87 4.62 -5.04
CA THR A 91 -10.80 5.44 -6.25
C THR A 91 -10.70 6.89 -5.84
N ILE A 92 -9.65 7.57 -6.29
CA ILE A 92 -9.42 8.97 -5.95
C ILE A 92 -9.92 9.83 -7.10
N SER A 93 -10.94 10.65 -6.82
CA SER A 93 -11.50 11.56 -7.80
C SER A 93 -10.87 12.96 -7.74
N SER A 94 -10.39 13.36 -6.58
CA SER A 94 -9.70 14.63 -6.40
C SER A 94 -8.80 14.60 -5.18
N SER A 95 -7.80 15.47 -5.17
CA SER A 95 -6.89 15.61 -4.04
C SER A 95 -6.60 17.08 -3.80
N THR A 96 -6.45 17.46 -2.55
CA THR A 96 -6.04 18.80 -2.18
C THR A 96 -4.81 18.71 -1.29
N GLY A 97 -4.12 19.82 -1.13
CA GLY A 97 -2.90 19.89 -0.34
C GLY A 97 -3.03 20.85 0.84
N ILE A 98 -1.96 21.60 1.08
CA ILE A 98 -1.90 22.54 2.20
C ILE A 98 -3.03 23.57 2.18
N GLU A 99 -3.55 23.91 1.01
CA GLU A 99 -4.64 24.88 0.86
C GLU A 99 -5.89 24.48 1.63
N THR A 100 -6.11 23.17 1.83
CA THR A 100 -7.23 22.69 2.64
C THR A 100 -7.06 23.12 4.10
N ILE A 101 -5.85 23.00 4.61
CA ILE A 101 -5.53 23.40 5.99
C ILE A 101 -5.68 24.92 6.13
N GLU A 102 -5.12 25.65 5.20
CA GLU A 102 -5.17 27.12 5.21
C GLU A 102 -6.62 27.62 5.17
N LYS A 103 -7.44 27.03 4.30
CA LYS A 103 -8.85 27.38 4.19
C LYS A 103 -9.59 27.10 5.50
N ALA A 104 -9.39 25.92 6.09
CA ALA A 104 -10.05 25.57 7.33
C ALA A 104 -9.64 26.53 8.47
N ARG A 105 -8.36 26.84 8.56
CA ARG A 105 -7.86 27.71 9.63
C ARG A 105 -8.24 29.17 9.44
N SER A 106 -8.50 29.59 8.22
CA SER A 106 -8.94 30.97 7.95
C SER A 106 -10.38 31.22 8.43
N HIS A 107 -11.15 30.17 8.68
CA HIS A 107 -12.52 30.27 9.20
C HIS A 107 -12.58 30.13 10.72
N THR A 108 -11.45 29.93 11.38
CA THR A 108 -11.37 29.79 12.83
C THR A 108 -11.36 31.16 13.51
N ARG A 109 -12.13 31.32 14.57
CA ARG A 109 -12.20 32.55 15.34
C ARG A 109 -11.76 32.32 16.76
#